data_d473a10a2d4a9fbdb44c189cf3e3869b
#
_entry.id   d473a10a2d4a9fbdb44c189cf3e3869b
#
_cell.length_a   1.000
_cell.length_b   1.000
_cell.length_c   1.000
_cell.angle_alpha   90.00
_cell.angle_beta   90.00
_cell.angle_gamma   90.00
#
_symmetry.space_group_name_H-M   'P 1'
#
loop_
_entity.id
_entity.type
_entity.pdbx_description
1 polymer ?
#
loop_
_entity_poly.entity_id
_entity_poly.type
_entity_poly.pdbx_seq_one_letter_code
_entity_poly.pdbx_strand_id
1 'polypeptide(L)'
;MNKLELLRTFVRVSEMSSFTLAGESLGLPRSTVSDHVQALETLLGTRLLQRTTRKVQATQDGIVLYERSKDLLSHMDEIEG
;
A
#
# COMPACT_ATOMS: atom_id res chain seq x y z
N MET A 1 3.80 10.10 -9.99
CA MET A 1 2.81 9.20 -9.41
C MET A 1 1.94 9.96 -8.43
N ASN A 2 0.65 9.67 -8.45
CA ASN A 2 -0.32 10.29 -7.55
C ASN A 2 -0.20 9.64 -6.16
N LYS A 3 -0.15 10.47 -5.12
CA LYS A 3 -0.04 9.98 -3.73
C LYS A 3 -1.19 9.04 -3.36
N LEU A 4 -2.39 9.32 -3.84
CA LEU A 4 -3.54 8.45 -3.56
C LEU A 4 -3.37 7.06 -4.18
N GLU A 5 -2.77 7.00 -5.36
CA GLU A 5 -2.48 5.70 -5.99
C GLU A 5 -1.48 4.91 -5.16
N LEU A 6 -0.45 5.59 -4.64
CA LEU A 6 0.54 4.93 -3.78
C LEU A 6 -0.12 4.38 -2.51
N LEU A 7 -1.01 5.16 -1.91
CA LEU A 7 -1.73 4.74 -0.70
C LEU A 7 -2.66 3.56 -0.99
N ARG A 8 -3.38 3.59 -2.10
CA ARG A 8 -4.28 2.49 -2.49
C ARG A 8 -3.49 1.20 -2.67
N THR A 9 -2.35 1.29 -3.34
CA THR A 9 -1.48 0.13 -3.55
C THR A 9 -0.98 -0.41 -2.22
N PHE A 10 -0.50 0.46 -1.35
CA PHE A 10 0.00 0.07 -0.03
C PHE A 10 -1.08 -0.61 0.80
N VAL A 11 -2.29 -0.03 0.84
CA VAL A 11 -3.41 -0.61 1.58
C VAL A 11 -3.73 -2.01 1.07
N ARG A 12 -3.75 -2.18 -0.25
CA ARG A 12 -4.07 -3.49 -0.84
C ARG A 12 -3.02 -4.54 -0.50
N VAL A 13 -1.73 -4.16 -0.58
CA VAL A 13 -0.65 -5.07 -0.19
C VAL A 13 -0.77 -5.46 1.28
N SER A 14 -1.08 -4.48 2.14
CA SER A 14 -1.24 -4.74 3.57
C SER A 14 -2.39 -5.70 3.84
N GLU A 15 -3.52 -5.52 3.16
CA GLU A 15 -4.69 -6.37 3.35
C GLU A 15 -4.46 -7.80 2.88
N MET A 16 -3.73 -7.95 1.79
CA MET A 16 -3.48 -9.26 1.18
C MET A 16 -2.21 -9.93 1.64
N SER A 17 -1.33 -9.18 2.30
CA SER A 17 0.00 -9.64 2.71
C SER A 17 0.77 -10.25 1.55
N SER A 18 0.57 -9.70 0.35
CA SER A 18 1.15 -10.25 -0.87
C SER A 18 1.22 -9.18 -1.96
N PHE A 19 2.40 -8.99 -2.54
CA PHE A 19 2.57 -8.10 -3.69
C PHE A 19 1.90 -8.67 -4.93
N THR A 20 2.00 -9.98 -5.12
CA THR A 20 1.42 -10.64 -6.28
C THR A 20 -0.09 -10.55 -6.28
N LEU A 21 -0.71 -10.89 -5.17
CA LEU A 21 -2.18 -10.84 -5.06
C LEU A 21 -2.71 -9.41 -5.15
N ALA A 22 -1.98 -8.47 -4.55
CA ALA A 22 -2.36 -7.06 -4.65
C ALA A 22 -2.33 -6.58 -6.09
N GLY A 23 -1.30 -6.97 -6.83
CA GLY A 23 -1.18 -6.63 -8.25
C GLY A 23 -2.35 -7.19 -9.06
N GLU A 24 -2.68 -8.45 -8.83
CA GLU A 24 -3.82 -9.08 -9.52
C GLU A 24 -5.12 -8.34 -9.22
N SER A 25 -5.32 -7.98 -7.96
CA SER A 25 -6.52 -7.26 -7.52
C SER A 25 -6.61 -5.86 -8.14
N LEU A 26 -5.48 -5.19 -8.31
CA LEU A 26 -5.44 -3.82 -8.83
C LEU A 26 -5.27 -3.76 -10.35
N GLY A 27 -5.00 -4.88 -10.99
CA GLY A 27 -4.71 -4.90 -12.42
C GLY A 27 -3.34 -4.34 -12.74
N LEU A 28 -2.37 -4.50 -11.84
CA LEU A 28 -1.03 -3.97 -11.98
C LEU A 28 0.01 -5.09 -11.95
N PRO A 29 1.12 -4.95 -12.72
CA PRO A 29 2.23 -5.89 -12.58
C PRO A 29 2.80 -5.83 -11.16
N ARG A 30 3.33 -6.96 -10.69
CA ARG A 30 3.94 -7.03 -9.36
C ARG A 30 5.06 -6.00 -9.20
N SER A 31 5.86 -5.79 -10.24
CA SER A 31 6.95 -4.81 -10.21
C SER A 31 6.42 -3.40 -9.97
N THR A 32 5.29 -3.05 -10.58
CA THR A 32 4.66 -1.74 -10.38
C THR A 32 4.16 -1.58 -8.94
N VAL A 33 3.56 -2.63 -8.39
CA VAL A 33 3.10 -2.64 -7.00
C VAL A 33 4.28 -2.40 -6.06
N SER A 34 5.39 -3.09 -6.29
CA SER A 34 6.61 -2.93 -5.50
C SER A 34 7.16 -1.51 -5.61
N ASP A 35 7.18 -0.95 -6.83
CA ASP A 35 7.66 0.41 -7.07
C ASP A 35 6.78 1.44 -6.34
N HIS A 36 5.48 1.25 -6.33
CA HIS A 36 4.55 2.14 -5.62
C HIS A 36 4.84 2.16 -4.12
N VAL A 37 5.01 0.99 -3.52
CA VAL A 37 5.31 0.89 -2.10
C VAL A 37 6.66 1.53 -1.78
N GLN A 38 7.66 1.26 -2.61
CA GLN A 38 8.99 1.84 -2.42
C GLN A 38 8.96 3.37 -2.54
N ALA A 39 8.21 3.88 -3.51
CA ALA A 39 8.06 5.33 -3.69
C ALA A 39 7.40 5.96 -2.48
N LEU A 40 6.39 5.30 -1.91
CA LEU A 40 5.72 5.78 -0.71
C LEU A 40 6.66 5.79 0.50
N GLU A 41 7.43 4.73 0.66
CA GLU A 41 8.43 4.65 1.74
C GLU A 41 9.46 5.77 1.61
N THR A 42 9.92 6.04 0.39
CA THR A 42 10.87 7.13 0.13
C THR A 42 10.25 8.49 0.44
N LEU A 43 9.01 8.69 0.02
CA LEU A 43 8.30 9.94 0.25
C LEU A 43 8.14 10.24 1.73
N LEU A 44 7.83 9.22 2.53
CA LEU A 44 7.59 9.37 3.97
C LEU A 44 8.86 9.21 4.82
N GLY A 45 9.93 8.74 4.20
CA GLY A 45 11.20 8.56 4.88
C GLY A 45 11.19 7.45 5.93
N THR A 46 10.35 6.45 5.75
CA THR A 46 10.26 5.35 6.70
C THR A 46 9.88 4.05 5.97
N ARG A 47 10.26 2.93 6.55
CA ARG A 47 9.88 1.64 6.01
C ARG A 47 8.48 1.28 6.50
N LEU A 48 7.61 0.92 5.58
CA LEU A 48 6.22 0.59 5.87
C LEU A 48 5.96 -0.91 5.89
N LEU A 49 6.69 -1.66 5.09
CA LEU A 49 6.55 -3.10 4.99
C LEU A 49 7.90 -3.77 5.13
N GLN A 50 7.93 -4.85 5.90
CA GLN A 50 9.09 -5.72 5.98
C GLN A 50 8.85 -6.91 5.06
N ARG A 51 9.83 -7.20 4.21
CA ARG A 51 9.77 -8.33 3.30
C ARG A 51 10.67 -9.42 3.83
N THR A 52 10.06 -10.49 4.29
CA THR A 52 10.82 -11.71 4.60
C THR A 52 10.63 -12.66 3.42
N THR A 53 11.36 -13.76 3.41
CA THR A 53 11.30 -14.73 2.33
C THR A 53 9.90 -15.34 2.14
N ARG A 54 9.03 -15.25 3.13
CA ARG A 54 7.72 -15.90 3.10
C ARG A 54 6.54 -14.99 3.34
N LYS A 55 6.75 -13.83 3.97
CA LYS A 55 5.63 -12.98 4.35
C LYS A 55 5.96 -11.52 4.20
N VAL A 56 4.94 -10.76 3.86
CA VAL A 56 4.98 -9.31 3.89
C VAL A 56 4.27 -8.88 5.16
N GLN A 57 4.97 -8.16 6.03
CA GLN A 57 4.43 -7.69 7.29
C GLN A 57 4.58 -6.18 7.40
N ALA A 58 3.56 -5.52 7.94
CA ALA A 58 3.64 -4.08 8.16
C ALA A 58 4.55 -3.78 9.36
N THR A 59 5.36 -2.73 9.22
CA THR A 59 6.10 -2.17 10.35
C THR A 59 5.10 -1.44 11.25
N GLN A 60 5.57 -0.96 12.41
CA GLN A 60 4.73 -0.13 13.28
C GLN A 60 4.20 1.09 12.55
N ASP A 61 5.08 1.77 11.81
CA ASP A 61 4.68 2.92 11.00
C ASP A 61 3.70 2.51 9.90
N GLY A 62 3.90 1.33 9.32
CA GLY A 62 3.00 0.80 8.30
C GLY A 62 1.61 0.53 8.84
N ILE A 63 1.50 0.01 10.06
CA ILE A 63 0.20 -0.26 10.70
C ILE A 63 -0.57 1.05 10.89
N VAL A 64 0.09 2.06 11.42
CA VAL A 64 -0.54 3.38 11.63
C VAL A 64 -0.98 3.97 10.30
N LEU A 65 -0.11 3.94 9.31
CA LEU A 65 -0.43 4.48 8.00
C LEU A 65 -1.58 3.73 7.35
N TYR A 66 -1.60 2.41 7.48
CA TYR A 66 -2.69 1.60 6.93
C TYR A 66 -4.06 2.06 7.45
N GLU A 67 -4.17 2.23 8.76
CA GLU A 67 -5.43 2.65 9.37
C GLU A 67 -5.86 4.03 8.90
N ARG A 68 -4.92 4.97 8.87
CA ARG A 68 -5.21 6.34 8.43
C ARG A 68 -5.54 6.40 6.95
N SER A 69 -4.83 5.61 6.14
CA SER A 69 -5.07 5.55 4.69
C SER A 69 -6.42 4.95 4.38
N LYS A 70 -6.83 3.94 5.12
CA LYS A 70 -8.12 3.31 4.97
C LYS A 70 -9.25 4.30 5.18
N ASP A 71 -9.14 5.11 6.24
CA ASP A 71 -10.13 6.16 6.51
C ASP A 71 -10.16 7.20 5.41
N LEU A 72 -8.99 7.66 4.97
CA LEU A 72 -8.88 8.66 3.91
C LEU A 72 -9.51 8.15 2.61
N LEU A 73 -9.19 6.94 2.21
CA LEU A 73 -9.72 6.36 0.97
C LEU A 73 -11.22 6.13 1.05
N SER A 74 -11.72 5.78 2.22
CA SER A 74 -13.16 5.62 2.44
C SER A 74 -13.87 6.95 2.25
N HIS A 75 -13.32 8.05 2.79
CA HIS A 75 -13.89 9.39 2.61
C HIS A 75 -13.86 9.80 1.15
N MET A 76 -12.79 9.48 0.43
CA MET A 76 -12.71 9.78 -1.01
C MET A 76 -13.77 9.03 -1.79
N ASP A 77 -14.00 7.77 -1.46
CA ASP A 77 -15.03 6.97 -2.11
C ASP A 77 -16.42 7.54 -1.87
N GLU A 78 -16.69 8.03 -0.66
CA GLU A 78 -17.95 8.69 -0.34
C GLU A 78 -18.17 9.95 -1.17
N ILE A 79 -17.11 10.74 -1.38
CA ILE A 79 -17.18 11.97 -2.18
C ILE A 79 -17.43 11.64 -3.64
N GLU A 80 -16.76 10.61 -4.16
CA GLU A 80 -16.86 10.24 -5.57
C GLU A 80 -18.17 9.55 -5.91
N GLY A 81 -18.82 9.00 -4.94
CA GLY A 81 -20.00 8.37 -5.26
C GLY A 81 -20.72 7.43 -4.53
#